data_6c0f3384a7a7e010febe1eaca2873fc3
#
_entry.id   6c0f3384a7a7e010febe1eaca2873fc3
#
_cell.length_a   1.000
_cell.length_b   1.000
_cell.length_c   1.000
_cell.angle_alpha   90.00
_cell.angle_beta   90.00
_cell.angle_gamma   90.00
#
_symmetry.space_group_name_H-M   'P 1'
#
loop_
_entity.id
_entity.type
_entity.pdbx_description
1 polymer ?
#
loop_
_entity_poly.entity_id
_entity_poly.type
_entity_poly.pdbx_seq_one_letter_code
_entity_poly.pdbx_strand_id
1 'polypeptide(L)'
;MFKKAVFPGKYIQGAGALRELPALMDQLGKKGLILASPSAREKVLPGSGVNPGAAAPRVELFRGECCEDELARLSAIIAKERVDVLAGMGGGKAIDTAKIAADRAGLPVIIIPTIASTDAPCSGCAVIYSKDGVFDSVCYQKSNPAAVLVDVAVIAAAPTRFLVAGMGDALSTWFEASSCDRTRSPNECGGYSTTAGLHLARLCYETLLKYGTAAKIASQRHIVTPALEHIVEANILLSGIGFESAGLASAHSIHNGLTALPETHAFYHGEKVAFGVLAGLQLTDAPVEESAAVFSFCEDVGLPTTLADIGLENVSRESLMKAAEKACAPGQPIHHEAGRITAERVLDAMLAADALGQARRGR
;
A
#
# COMPACT_ATOMS: atom_id res chain seq x y z
N MET A 1 0.77 -27.34 1.69
CA MET A 1 0.44 -26.00 2.20
C MET A 1 -1.07 -25.85 2.20
N PHE A 2 -1.66 -25.11 3.16
CA PHE A 2 -3.11 -24.90 3.27
C PHE A 2 -3.50 -23.59 2.59
N LYS A 3 -4.78 -23.45 2.20
CA LYS A 3 -5.35 -22.15 1.84
C LYS A 3 -5.46 -21.31 3.09
N LYS A 4 -5.04 -20.04 3.02
CA LYS A 4 -5.04 -19.12 4.16
C LYS A 4 -5.41 -17.71 3.72
N ALA A 5 -6.27 -17.07 4.46
CA ALA A 5 -6.61 -15.67 4.31
C ALA A 5 -6.64 -15.01 5.69
N VAL A 6 -6.26 -13.75 5.75
CA VAL A 6 -6.22 -12.93 6.96
C VAL A 6 -6.95 -11.62 6.72
N PHE A 7 -7.51 -11.06 7.79
CA PHE A 7 -8.35 -9.87 7.73
C PHE A 7 -8.09 -8.99 8.96
N PRO A 8 -8.24 -7.66 8.87
CA PRO A 8 -8.30 -6.85 10.07
C PRO A 8 -9.53 -7.23 10.91
N GLY A 9 -9.44 -7.06 12.21
CA GLY A 9 -10.56 -7.38 13.12
C GLY A 9 -11.82 -6.57 12.84
N LYS A 10 -11.67 -5.30 12.46
CA LYS A 10 -12.75 -4.40 11.99
C LYS A 10 -12.22 -3.48 10.89
N TYR A 11 -13.09 -3.15 9.94
CA TYR A 11 -12.89 -2.06 8.99
C TYR A 11 -14.06 -1.09 9.11
N ILE A 12 -13.78 0.19 9.33
CA ILE A 12 -14.78 1.24 9.51
C ILE A 12 -14.42 2.38 8.58
N GLN A 13 -15.32 2.73 7.66
CA GLN A 13 -15.09 3.80 6.68
C GLN A 13 -16.30 4.71 6.57
N GLY A 14 -16.07 6.00 6.42
CA GLY A 14 -17.09 7.01 6.13
C GLY A 14 -16.61 8.41 6.45
N ALA A 15 -17.35 9.41 5.99
CA ALA A 15 -17.07 10.79 6.37
C ALA A 15 -17.40 11.03 7.86
N GLY A 16 -16.40 11.48 8.62
CA GLY A 16 -16.53 11.66 10.07
C GLY A 16 -16.34 10.37 10.89
N ALA A 17 -15.91 9.27 10.27
CA ALA A 17 -15.66 7.99 10.95
C ALA A 17 -14.63 8.12 12.09
N LEU A 18 -13.75 9.10 12.02
CA LEU A 18 -12.73 9.37 13.04
C LEU A 18 -13.33 9.55 14.46
N ARG A 19 -14.61 9.94 14.57
CA ARG A 19 -15.31 10.09 15.85
C ARG A 19 -15.51 8.78 16.61
N GLU A 20 -15.37 7.63 15.93
CA GLU A 20 -15.41 6.31 16.54
C GLU A 20 -14.14 5.96 17.32
N LEU A 21 -13.06 6.74 17.17
CA LEU A 21 -11.75 6.44 17.76
C LEU A 21 -11.81 6.26 19.30
N PRO A 22 -12.47 7.15 20.09
CA PRO A 22 -12.54 6.98 21.53
C PRO A 22 -13.21 5.66 21.93
N ALA A 23 -14.34 5.34 21.30
CA ALA A 23 -15.09 4.12 21.58
C ALA A 23 -14.29 2.85 21.19
N LEU A 24 -13.56 2.89 20.08
CA LEU A 24 -12.70 1.79 19.67
C LEU A 24 -11.52 1.60 20.64
N MET A 25 -10.90 2.67 21.08
CA MET A 25 -9.82 2.59 22.07
C MET A 25 -10.33 2.02 23.38
N ASP A 26 -11.49 2.46 23.89
CA ASP A 26 -12.10 1.96 25.12
C ASP A 26 -12.50 0.48 25.06
N GLN A 27 -12.85 -0.03 23.87
CA GLN A 27 -13.13 -1.44 23.65
C GLN A 27 -11.88 -2.32 23.72
N LEU A 28 -10.74 -1.79 23.27
CA LEU A 28 -9.51 -2.55 23.11
C LEU A 28 -8.53 -2.41 24.27
N GLY A 29 -8.65 -1.32 25.06
CA GLY A 29 -7.77 -1.06 26.20
C GLY A 29 -8.27 0.07 27.08
N LYS A 30 -7.48 0.39 28.12
CA LYS A 30 -7.78 1.47 29.07
C LYS A 30 -6.70 2.55 29.12
N LYS A 31 -5.49 2.22 28.65
CA LYS A 31 -4.35 3.11 28.61
C LYS A 31 -3.85 3.24 27.16
N GLY A 32 -4.44 4.17 26.43
CA GLY A 32 -4.18 4.37 25.02
C GLY A 32 -2.94 5.20 24.76
N LEU A 33 -2.23 4.85 23.66
CA LEU A 33 -1.20 5.67 23.04
C LEU A 33 -1.57 5.91 21.57
N ILE A 34 -1.51 7.17 21.15
CA ILE A 34 -1.70 7.56 19.73
C ILE A 34 -0.34 8.01 19.20
N LEU A 35 0.20 7.27 18.24
CA LEU A 35 1.34 7.69 17.42
C LEU A 35 0.80 8.48 16.22
N ALA A 36 1.07 9.78 16.15
CA ALA A 36 0.57 10.62 15.07
C ALA A 36 1.71 11.24 14.27
N SER A 37 1.58 11.25 12.94
CA SER A 37 2.46 12.06 12.09
C SER A 37 2.26 13.56 12.39
N PRO A 38 3.22 14.45 12.08
CA PRO A 38 3.08 15.88 12.37
C PRO A 38 1.78 16.48 11.81
N SER A 39 1.48 16.22 10.55
CA SER A 39 0.25 16.71 9.90
C SER A 39 -1.02 16.09 10.49
N ALA A 40 -0.98 14.81 10.85
CA ALA A 40 -2.11 14.15 11.50
C ALA A 40 -2.40 14.72 12.89
N ARG A 41 -1.35 15.01 13.68
CA ARG A 41 -1.48 15.62 15.00
C ARG A 41 -2.16 16.99 14.93
N GLU A 42 -1.75 17.81 13.95
CA GLU A 42 -2.22 19.18 13.83
C GLU A 42 -3.61 19.29 13.19
N LYS A 43 -3.88 18.51 12.15
CA LYS A 43 -5.04 18.70 11.27
C LYS A 43 -6.13 17.65 11.44
N VAL A 44 -5.77 16.43 11.89
CA VAL A 44 -6.70 15.28 11.93
C VAL A 44 -7.14 14.97 13.35
N LEU A 45 -6.19 14.86 14.27
CA LEU A 45 -6.46 14.52 15.67
C LEU A 45 -7.49 15.42 16.36
N PRO A 46 -7.56 16.74 16.14
CA PRO A 46 -8.59 17.59 16.75
C PRO A 46 -10.03 17.18 16.39
N GLY A 47 -10.24 16.54 15.21
CA GLY A 47 -11.54 16.03 14.77
C GLY A 47 -11.91 14.64 15.29
N SER A 48 -11.00 13.97 16.00
CA SER A 48 -11.14 12.58 16.40
C SER A 48 -12.12 12.32 17.58
N GLY A 49 -12.61 13.35 18.24
CA GLY A 49 -13.39 13.22 19.45
C GLY A 49 -12.57 12.82 20.68
N VAL A 50 -11.27 12.67 20.56
CA VAL A 50 -10.36 12.46 21.70
C VAL A 50 -10.27 13.76 22.48
N ASN A 51 -10.91 13.80 23.65
CA ASN A 51 -10.89 14.98 24.52
C ASN A 51 -9.64 14.98 25.41
N PRO A 52 -8.95 16.10 25.58
CA PRO A 52 -7.88 16.21 26.54
C PRO A 52 -8.43 16.10 27.98
N GLY A 53 -7.86 15.22 28.78
CA GLY A 53 -8.25 15.02 30.17
C GLY A 53 -7.39 13.93 30.85
N ALA A 54 -7.59 13.68 32.12
CA ALA A 54 -6.77 12.72 32.89
C ALA A 54 -6.86 11.26 32.38
N ALA A 55 -7.93 10.91 31.65
CA ALA A 55 -8.13 9.61 31.03
C ALA A 55 -7.80 9.64 29.51
N ALA A 56 -7.33 10.75 28.97
CA ALA A 56 -7.01 10.85 27.54
C ALA A 56 -5.83 9.95 27.17
N PRO A 57 -5.86 9.36 25.97
CA PRO A 57 -4.71 8.63 25.46
C PRO A 57 -3.52 9.59 25.31
N ARG A 58 -2.33 9.10 25.63
CA ARG A 58 -1.10 9.84 25.34
C ARG A 58 -0.92 10.01 23.85
N VAL A 59 -0.50 11.18 23.40
CA VAL A 59 -0.19 11.45 21.98
C VAL A 59 1.32 11.62 21.84
N GLU A 60 1.92 10.76 21.03
CA GLU A 60 3.33 10.83 20.64
C GLU A 60 3.47 11.25 19.19
N LEU A 61 4.45 12.11 18.93
CA LEU A 61 4.78 12.53 17.59
C LEU A 61 5.65 11.47 16.91
N PHE A 62 5.26 11.02 15.73
CA PHE A 62 6.09 10.20 14.86
C PHE A 62 7.26 11.00 14.31
N ARG A 63 8.49 10.47 14.39
CA ARG A 63 9.73 11.17 14.06
C ARG A 63 10.17 11.08 12.61
N GLY A 64 9.33 10.55 11.73
CA GLY A 64 9.50 10.62 10.29
C GLY A 64 9.95 9.33 9.63
N GLU A 65 10.61 8.40 10.35
CA GLU A 65 11.06 7.14 9.76
C GLU A 65 10.67 5.91 10.60
N CYS A 66 10.23 4.84 9.90
CA CYS A 66 9.98 3.54 10.52
C CYS A 66 11.31 2.78 10.65
N CYS A 67 12.05 3.07 11.70
CA CYS A 67 13.39 2.51 11.97
C CYS A 67 13.51 1.97 13.39
N GLU A 68 14.52 1.14 13.64
CA GLU A 68 14.73 0.49 14.93
C GLU A 68 14.83 1.48 16.11
N ASP A 69 15.41 2.66 15.92
CA ASP A 69 15.48 3.68 16.96
C ASP A 69 14.11 4.22 17.37
N GLU A 70 13.22 4.47 16.40
CA GLU A 70 11.86 4.93 16.66
C GLU A 70 11.03 3.82 17.31
N LEU A 71 11.22 2.57 16.88
CA LEU A 71 10.59 1.39 17.47
C LEU A 71 11.07 1.19 18.93
N ALA A 72 12.35 1.32 19.20
CA ALA A 72 12.90 1.25 20.57
C ALA A 72 12.36 2.36 21.46
N ARG A 73 12.26 3.59 20.95
CA ARG A 73 11.68 4.73 21.67
C ARG A 73 10.22 4.45 22.06
N LEU A 74 9.42 3.97 21.15
CA LEU A 74 8.01 3.63 21.42
C LEU A 74 7.88 2.48 22.40
N SER A 75 8.70 1.43 22.27
CA SER A 75 8.71 0.30 23.20
C SER A 75 9.00 0.76 24.65
N ALA A 76 9.92 1.70 24.82
CA ALA A 76 10.22 2.27 26.14
C ALA A 76 9.03 3.06 26.73
N ILE A 77 8.31 3.83 25.90
CA ILE A 77 7.10 4.57 26.30
C ILE A 77 5.98 3.60 26.68
N ILE A 78 5.71 2.60 25.83
CA ILE A 78 4.68 1.57 26.06
C ILE A 78 4.91 0.89 27.42
N ALA A 79 6.15 0.45 27.68
CA ALA A 79 6.49 -0.23 28.93
C ALA A 79 6.37 0.69 30.14
N LYS A 80 6.93 1.91 30.06
CA LYS A 80 6.93 2.89 31.17
C LYS A 80 5.51 3.27 31.60
N GLU A 81 4.63 3.49 30.63
CA GLU A 81 3.26 3.98 30.88
C GLU A 81 2.24 2.86 30.99
N ARG A 82 2.66 1.61 30.74
CA ARG A 82 1.78 0.43 30.75
C ARG A 82 0.62 0.61 29.76
N VAL A 83 0.97 1.04 28.54
CA VAL A 83 0.01 1.15 27.43
C VAL A 83 -0.55 -0.22 27.12
N ASP A 84 -1.86 -0.31 26.86
CA ASP A 84 -2.56 -1.56 26.55
C ASP A 84 -3.33 -1.51 25.20
N VAL A 85 -3.37 -0.34 24.55
CA VAL A 85 -3.86 -0.18 23.17
C VAL A 85 -3.07 0.91 22.45
N LEU A 86 -2.68 0.64 21.19
CA LEU A 86 -1.95 1.59 20.35
C LEU A 86 -2.81 2.02 19.16
N ALA A 87 -2.79 3.32 18.82
CA ALA A 87 -3.35 3.83 17.58
C ALA A 87 -2.25 4.47 16.73
N GLY A 88 -2.16 4.12 15.44
CA GLY A 88 -1.25 4.72 14.47
C GLY A 88 -2.02 5.62 13.51
N MET A 89 -1.72 6.93 13.50
CA MET A 89 -2.42 7.93 12.69
C MET A 89 -1.43 8.63 11.76
N GLY A 90 -1.58 8.44 10.45
CA GLY A 90 -0.67 9.05 9.47
C GLY A 90 -0.61 8.34 8.13
N GLY A 91 0.47 8.55 7.40
CA GLY A 91 0.82 7.79 6.19
C GLY A 91 1.55 6.50 6.50
N GLY A 92 1.97 5.76 5.45
CA GLY A 92 2.55 4.41 5.53
C GLY A 92 3.58 4.22 6.63
N LYS A 93 4.63 5.04 6.68
CA LYS A 93 5.71 4.90 7.69
C LYS A 93 5.22 5.03 9.14
N ALA A 94 4.26 5.93 9.40
CA ALA A 94 3.70 6.11 10.75
C ALA A 94 2.84 4.91 11.17
N ILE A 95 2.00 4.39 10.27
CA ILE A 95 1.17 3.22 10.56
C ILE A 95 2.01 1.95 10.68
N ASP A 96 3.04 1.78 9.86
CA ASP A 96 3.97 0.65 9.94
C ASP A 96 4.70 0.63 11.28
N THR A 97 5.18 1.79 11.72
CA THR A 97 5.81 1.93 13.06
C THR A 97 4.84 1.53 14.17
N ALA A 98 3.56 1.95 14.09
CA ALA A 98 2.55 1.57 15.07
C ALA A 98 2.26 0.06 15.04
N LYS A 99 2.13 -0.56 13.86
CA LYS A 99 1.92 -2.00 13.70
C LYS A 99 3.05 -2.80 14.35
N ILE A 100 4.30 -2.48 14.02
CA ILE A 100 5.47 -3.19 14.56
C ILE A 100 5.59 -2.99 16.08
N ALA A 101 5.41 -1.75 16.56
CA ALA A 101 5.51 -1.47 18.01
C ALA A 101 4.44 -2.22 18.80
N ALA A 102 3.20 -2.28 18.30
CA ALA A 102 2.11 -3.01 18.91
C ALA A 102 2.36 -4.52 18.92
N ASP A 103 2.79 -5.10 17.78
CA ASP A 103 3.09 -6.54 17.67
C ASP A 103 4.21 -6.96 18.64
N ARG A 104 5.31 -6.18 18.73
CA ARG A 104 6.40 -6.43 19.66
C ARG A 104 5.96 -6.38 21.12
N ALA A 105 5.01 -5.50 21.44
CA ALA A 105 4.45 -5.37 22.79
C ALA A 105 3.27 -6.31 23.07
N GLY A 106 2.76 -7.04 22.08
CA GLY A 106 1.60 -7.89 22.23
C GLY A 106 0.29 -7.11 22.43
N LEU A 107 0.16 -5.91 21.85
CA LEU A 107 -0.98 -4.99 22.01
C LEU A 107 -1.89 -5.01 20.78
N PRO A 108 -3.20 -4.77 20.96
CA PRO A 108 -4.07 -4.44 19.85
C PRO A 108 -3.67 -3.09 19.24
N VAL A 109 -3.78 -2.98 17.90
CA VAL A 109 -3.50 -1.73 17.18
C VAL A 109 -4.70 -1.29 16.36
N ILE A 110 -4.99 0.02 16.40
CA ILE A 110 -5.94 0.72 15.54
C ILE A 110 -5.13 1.50 14.50
N ILE A 111 -5.40 1.28 13.22
CA ILE A 111 -4.75 2.00 12.12
C ILE A 111 -5.69 3.06 11.57
N ILE A 112 -5.18 4.30 11.48
CA ILE A 112 -5.92 5.48 11.04
C ILE A 112 -5.14 6.12 9.90
N PRO A 113 -5.33 5.65 8.66
CA PRO A 113 -4.66 6.25 7.51
C PRO A 113 -5.20 7.66 7.25
N THR A 114 -4.30 8.62 7.05
CA THR A 114 -4.66 10.01 6.68
C THR A 114 -4.50 10.27 5.20
N ILE A 115 -4.01 9.29 4.47
CA ILE A 115 -3.89 9.22 3.01
C ILE A 115 -4.19 7.79 2.57
N ALA A 116 -4.71 7.61 1.36
CA ALA A 116 -4.98 6.29 0.77
C ALA A 116 -3.97 6.00 -0.35
N SER A 117 -2.67 6.06 0.00
CA SER A 117 -1.56 5.96 -0.96
C SER A 117 -0.99 4.57 -1.15
N THR A 118 -1.38 3.62 -0.29
CA THR A 118 -0.97 2.21 -0.33
C THR A 118 -2.03 1.34 0.35
N ASP A 119 -1.90 0.05 0.20
CA ASP A 119 -2.76 -0.97 0.79
C ASP A 119 -2.29 -1.47 2.18
N ALA A 120 -1.19 -0.95 2.69
CA ALA A 120 -0.61 -1.29 3.98
C ALA A 120 -1.56 -1.22 5.21
N PRO A 121 -2.61 -0.35 5.26
CA PRO A 121 -3.40 -0.19 6.48
C PRO A 121 -4.08 -1.46 6.99
N CYS A 122 -4.51 -2.36 6.11
CA CYS A 122 -5.25 -3.57 6.49
C CYS A 122 -4.37 -4.80 6.73
N SER A 123 -3.12 -4.77 6.26
CA SER A 123 -2.23 -5.93 6.29
C SER A 123 -1.51 -6.15 7.62
N GLY A 124 -1.12 -7.40 7.87
CA GLY A 124 -0.24 -7.81 8.96
C GLY A 124 1.24 -7.77 8.57
N CYS A 125 1.65 -6.91 7.65
CA CYS A 125 3.04 -6.68 7.31
C CYS A 125 3.38 -5.19 7.34
N ALA A 126 4.65 -4.86 7.58
CA ALA A 126 5.15 -3.50 7.66
C ALA A 126 6.62 -3.44 7.25
N VAL A 127 7.07 -2.30 6.75
CA VAL A 127 8.43 -2.12 6.26
C VAL A 127 9.29 -1.38 7.28
N ILE A 128 10.48 -1.92 7.53
CA ILE A 128 11.52 -1.27 8.34
C ILE A 128 12.53 -0.64 7.40
N TYR A 129 12.96 0.56 7.75
CA TYR A 129 13.97 1.32 7.03
C TYR A 129 15.17 1.64 7.93
N SER A 130 16.31 1.94 7.32
CA SER A 130 17.40 2.60 8.03
C SER A 130 17.00 4.01 8.44
N LYS A 131 17.79 4.67 9.29
CA LYS A 131 17.60 6.09 9.65
C LYS A 131 17.62 7.04 8.44
N ASP A 132 18.32 6.64 7.38
CA ASP A 132 18.47 7.42 6.16
C ASP A 132 17.36 7.08 5.13
N GLY A 133 16.35 6.30 5.51
CA GLY A 133 15.20 5.96 4.69
C GLY A 133 15.46 4.87 3.64
N VAL A 134 16.55 4.11 3.78
CA VAL A 134 16.84 2.97 2.90
C VAL A 134 16.07 1.74 3.40
N PHE A 135 15.43 1.00 2.49
CA PHE A 135 14.76 -0.26 2.80
C PHE A 135 15.71 -1.23 3.53
N ASP A 136 15.27 -1.76 4.64
CA ASP A 136 15.99 -2.78 5.42
C ASP A 136 15.30 -4.14 5.30
N SER A 137 14.08 -4.26 5.81
CA SER A 137 13.37 -5.54 5.87
C SER A 137 11.86 -5.37 5.92
N VAL A 138 11.14 -6.47 5.63
CA VAL A 138 9.70 -6.60 5.87
C VAL A 138 9.47 -7.35 7.16
N CYS A 139 8.66 -6.79 8.05
CA CYS A 139 8.24 -7.41 9.30
C CYS A 139 6.80 -7.92 9.16
N TYR A 140 6.60 -9.22 9.32
CA TYR A 140 5.26 -9.83 9.36
C TYR A 140 4.79 -9.91 10.81
N GLN A 141 3.64 -9.29 11.09
CA GLN A 141 3.02 -9.30 12.41
C GLN A 141 2.27 -10.63 12.65
N LYS A 142 2.05 -10.96 13.92
CA LYS A 142 1.29 -12.16 14.34
C LYS A 142 -0.18 -12.10 13.93
N SER A 143 -0.73 -10.89 13.80
CA SER A 143 -2.12 -10.64 13.40
C SER A 143 -2.26 -9.30 12.69
N ASN A 144 -3.28 -9.20 11.85
CA ASN A 144 -3.68 -7.94 11.24
C ASN A 144 -4.21 -6.97 12.30
N PRO A 145 -4.31 -5.66 12.00
CA PRO A 145 -4.82 -4.66 12.93
C PRO A 145 -6.16 -5.04 13.56
N ALA A 146 -6.33 -4.75 14.84
CA ALA A 146 -7.60 -4.95 15.54
C ALA A 146 -8.73 -4.10 14.96
N ALA A 147 -8.38 -2.91 14.45
CA ALA A 147 -9.29 -2.07 13.68
C ALA A 147 -8.54 -1.19 12.68
N VAL A 148 -9.17 -0.93 11.53
CA VAL A 148 -8.76 0.09 10.55
C VAL A 148 -9.88 1.10 10.47
N LEU A 149 -9.58 2.36 10.80
CA LEU A 149 -10.54 3.46 10.89
C LEU A 149 -10.22 4.52 9.83
N VAL A 150 -11.07 4.61 8.81
CA VAL A 150 -10.86 5.42 7.61
C VAL A 150 -11.86 6.56 7.54
N ASP A 151 -11.42 7.77 7.79
CA ASP A 151 -12.25 8.95 7.59
C ASP A 151 -12.07 9.48 6.16
N VAL A 152 -13.09 9.29 5.32
CA VAL A 152 -13.03 9.67 3.91
C VAL A 152 -12.91 11.20 3.74
N ALA A 153 -13.40 12.00 4.68
CA ALA A 153 -13.24 13.45 4.63
C ALA A 153 -11.77 13.86 4.84
N VAL A 154 -11.04 13.13 5.70
CA VAL A 154 -9.60 13.31 5.88
C VAL A 154 -8.84 12.95 4.59
N ILE A 155 -9.19 11.82 3.98
CA ILE A 155 -8.57 11.40 2.71
C ILE A 155 -8.89 12.40 1.59
N ALA A 156 -10.13 12.91 1.50
CA ALA A 156 -10.53 13.91 0.51
C ALA A 156 -9.75 15.23 0.64
N ALA A 157 -9.36 15.60 1.87
CA ALA A 157 -8.58 16.81 2.14
C ALA A 157 -7.08 16.66 1.84
N ALA A 158 -6.60 15.43 1.63
CA ALA A 158 -5.20 15.14 1.31
C ALA A 158 -4.89 15.47 -0.18
N PRO A 159 -3.60 15.69 -0.54
CA PRO A 159 -3.20 15.85 -1.94
C PRO A 159 -3.61 14.64 -2.80
N THR A 160 -4.27 14.89 -3.92
CA THR A 160 -4.81 13.85 -4.84
C THR A 160 -3.76 12.86 -5.32
N ARG A 161 -2.48 13.28 -5.45
CA ARG A 161 -1.38 12.39 -5.86
C ARG A 161 -1.27 11.17 -4.97
N PHE A 162 -1.59 11.27 -3.66
CA PHE A 162 -1.59 10.12 -2.76
C PHE A 162 -2.70 9.11 -3.10
N LEU A 163 -3.90 9.60 -3.40
CA LEU A 163 -5.00 8.73 -3.80
C LEU A 163 -4.69 8.00 -5.12
N VAL A 164 -4.11 8.74 -6.09
CA VAL A 164 -3.71 8.18 -7.38
C VAL A 164 -2.58 7.16 -7.21
N ALA A 165 -1.58 7.44 -6.38
CA ALA A 165 -0.54 6.46 -6.06
C ALA A 165 -1.13 5.18 -5.45
N GLY A 166 -2.12 5.32 -4.54
CA GLY A 166 -2.83 4.15 -4.00
C GLY A 166 -3.61 3.36 -5.05
N MET A 167 -4.19 4.02 -6.06
CA MET A 167 -4.80 3.31 -7.20
C MET A 167 -3.75 2.52 -8.00
N GLY A 168 -2.53 3.05 -8.12
CA GLY A 168 -1.44 2.35 -8.80
C GLY A 168 -0.95 1.12 -8.05
N ASP A 169 -0.92 1.19 -6.73
CA ASP A 169 -0.62 0.06 -5.84
C ASP A 169 -1.72 -1.00 -5.94
N ALA A 170 -2.96 -0.59 -5.73
CA ALA A 170 -4.15 -1.45 -5.78
C ALA A 170 -4.38 -2.11 -7.15
N LEU A 171 -3.91 -1.48 -8.24
CA LEU A 171 -4.01 -2.03 -9.60
C LEU A 171 -3.25 -3.35 -9.75
N SER A 172 -2.11 -3.52 -9.06
CA SER A 172 -1.29 -4.73 -9.13
C SER A 172 -1.98 -5.95 -8.55
N THR A 173 -2.82 -5.73 -7.55
CA THR A 173 -3.38 -6.78 -6.68
C THR A 173 -4.06 -7.90 -7.46
N TRP A 174 -4.88 -7.58 -8.47
CA TRP A 174 -5.54 -8.61 -9.28
C TRP A 174 -4.57 -9.42 -10.12
N PHE A 175 -3.63 -8.77 -10.78
CA PHE A 175 -2.70 -9.45 -11.70
C PHE A 175 -1.78 -10.39 -10.94
N GLU A 176 -1.27 -9.94 -9.81
CA GLU A 176 -0.37 -10.71 -8.97
C GLU A 176 -1.10 -11.86 -8.25
N ALA A 177 -2.30 -11.60 -7.69
CA ALA A 177 -3.15 -12.63 -7.12
C ALA A 177 -3.52 -13.72 -8.13
N SER A 178 -3.86 -13.31 -9.37
CA SER A 178 -4.16 -14.25 -10.48
C SER A 178 -2.95 -15.11 -10.84
N SER A 179 -1.75 -14.53 -10.88
CA SER A 179 -0.51 -15.27 -11.12
C SER A 179 -0.24 -16.27 -10.01
N CYS A 180 -0.34 -15.88 -8.75
CA CYS A 180 -0.15 -16.74 -7.59
C CYS A 180 -1.16 -17.92 -7.56
N ASP A 181 -2.43 -17.65 -7.85
CA ASP A 181 -3.46 -18.71 -7.88
C ASP A 181 -3.18 -19.70 -9.01
N ARG A 182 -2.86 -19.23 -10.21
CA ARG A 182 -2.56 -20.03 -11.39
C ARG A 182 -1.33 -20.92 -11.21
N THR A 183 -0.28 -20.42 -10.57
CA THR A 183 0.98 -21.15 -10.34
C THR A 183 0.99 -21.90 -9.01
N ARG A 184 -0.04 -21.72 -8.18
CA ARG A 184 -0.08 -22.24 -6.79
C ARG A 184 1.12 -21.76 -5.98
N SER A 185 1.48 -20.50 -6.14
CA SER A 185 2.50 -19.85 -5.34
C SER A 185 1.96 -19.43 -3.97
N PRO A 186 2.82 -19.32 -2.95
CA PRO A 186 2.40 -18.88 -1.62
C PRO A 186 1.95 -17.41 -1.65
N ASN A 187 0.99 -17.09 -0.78
CA ASN A 187 0.61 -15.73 -0.48
C ASN A 187 1.43 -15.17 0.71
N GLU A 188 1.23 -13.89 1.03
CA GLU A 188 2.03 -13.19 2.05
C GLU A 188 1.72 -13.64 3.50
N CYS A 189 0.60 -14.32 3.72
CA CYS A 189 0.25 -14.87 5.03
C CYS A 189 0.66 -16.34 5.22
N GLY A 190 1.48 -16.89 4.32
CA GLY A 190 2.07 -18.23 4.42
C GLY A 190 1.11 -19.37 4.07
N GLY A 191 0.23 -19.15 3.10
CA GLY A 191 -0.70 -20.14 2.56
C GLY A 191 -0.87 -20.02 1.05
N TYR A 192 -1.82 -20.75 0.47
CA TYR A 192 -2.30 -20.53 -0.89
C TYR A 192 -3.50 -19.58 -0.88
N SER A 193 -3.75 -18.96 -2.03
CA SER A 193 -4.91 -18.10 -2.26
C SER A 193 -6.21 -18.79 -1.88
N THR A 194 -7.10 -18.06 -1.22
CA THR A 194 -8.48 -18.47 -0.99
C THR A 194 -9.38 -17.91 -2.08
N THR A 195 -10.54 -18.52 -2.32
CA THR A 195 -11.55 -17.97 -3.22
C THR A 195 -11.97 -16.55 -2.79
N ALA A 196 -12.09 -16.28 -1.49
CA ALA A 196 -12.41 -14.95 -0.98
C ALA A 196 -11.32 -13.93 -1.32
N GLY A 197 -10.03 -14.22 -1.02
CA GLY A 197 -8.93 -13.32 -1.33
C GLY A 197 -8.83 -13.00 -2.82
N LEU A 198 -8.96 -14.02 -3.67
CA LEU A 198 -8.92 -13.84 -5.12
C LEU A 198 -10.08 -12.99 -5.65
N HIS A 199 -11.31 -13.18 -5.12
CA HIS A 199 -12.46 -12.36 -5.53
C HIS A 199 -12.36 -10.93 -5.04
N LEU A 200 -11.77 -10.68 -3.86
CA LEU A 200 -11.52 -9.32 -3.37
C LEU A 200 -10.48 -8.61 -4.25
N ALA A 201 -9.41 -9.29 -4.66
CA ALA A 201 -8.43 -8.77 -5.60
C ALA A 201 -9.09 -8.42 -6.95
N ARG A 202 -9.98 -9.26 -7.46
CA ARG A 202 -10.73 -8.99 -8.69
C ARG A 202 -11.68 -7.81 -8.53
N LEU A 203 -12.43 -7.74 -7.43
CA LEU A 203 -13.32 -6.63 -7.12
C LEU A 203 -12.56 -5.32 -7.00
N CYS A 204 -11.34 -5.34 -6.43
CA CYS A 204 -10.45 -4.19 -6.39
C CYS A 204 -10.21 -3.64 -7.79
N TYR A 205 -9.71 -4.46 -8.71
CA TYR A 205 -9.46 -4.09 -10.10
C TYR A 205 -10.69 -3.51 -10.79
N GLU A 206 -11.84 -4.18 -10.70
CA GLU A 206 -13.10 -3.72 -11.32
C GLU A 206 -13.57 -2.38 -10.74
N THR A 207 -13.38 -2.17 -9.43
CA THR A 207 -13.71 -0.92 -8.74
C THR A 207 -12.83 0.23 -9.22
N LEU A 208 -11.51 -0.02 -9.39
CA LEU A 208 -10.57 0.97 -9.92
C LEU A 208 -10.99 1.45 -11.30
N LEU A 209 -11.21 0.52 -12.25
CA LEU A 209 -11.60 0.86 -13.61
C LEU A 209 -12.93 1.63 -13.66
N LYS A 210 -13.88 1.29 -12.80
CA LYS A 210 -15.21 1.89 -12.78
C LYS A 210 -15.24 3.29 -12.18
N TYR A 211 -14.51 3.53 -11.11
CA TYR A 211 -14.66 4.73 -10.28
C TYR A 211 -13.43 5.63 -10.22
N GLY A 212 -12.25 5.18 -10.71
CA GLY A 212 -10.98 5.87 -10.51
C GLY A 212 -10.97 7.31 -10.99
N THR A 213 -11.39 7.56 -12.22
CA THR A 213 -11.44 8.92 -12.79
C THR A 213 -12.38 9.84 -12.02
N ALA A 214 -13.58 9.36 -11.66
CA ALA A 214 -14.54 10.15 -10.88
C ALA A 214 -14.03 10.45 -9.47
N ALA A 215 -13.38 9.48 -8.83
CA ALA A 215 -12.76 9.65 -7.51
C ALA A 215 -11.59 10.63 -7.52
N LYS A 216 -10.73 10.57 -8.56
CA LYS A 216 -9.66 11.57 -8.77
C LYS A 216 -10.23 12.99 -8.85
N ILE A 217 -11.28 13.20 -9.65
CA ILE A 217 -11.94 14.51 -9.77
C ILE A 217 -12.52 14.97 -8.42
N ALA A 218 -13.18 14.07 -7.67
CA ALA A 218 -13.71 14.37 -6.35
C ALA A 218 -12.59 14.77 -5.37
N SER A 219 -11.48 14.02 -5.35
CA SER A 219 -10.30 14.34 -4.54
C SER A 219 -9.68 15.68 -4.89
N GLN A 220 -9.55 16.02 -6.19
CA GLN A 220 -9.06 17.33 -6.65
C GLN A 220 -9.93 18.51 -6.18
N ARG A 221 -11.20 18.25 -5.92
CA ARG A 221 -12.18 19.23 -5.41
C ARG A 221 -12.35 19.17 -3.89
N HIS A 222 -11.66 18.25 -3.22
CA HIS A 222 -11.77 18.00 -1.78
C HIS A 222 -13.22 17.70 -1.33
N ILE A 223 -13.98 16.99 -2.14
CA ILE A 223 -15.37 16.59 -1.86
C ILE A 223 -15.48 15.07 -1.68
N VAL A 224 -16.34 14.68 -0.74
CA VAL A 224 -16.69 13.27 -0.53
C VAL A 224 -17.83 12.90 -1.49
N THR A 225 -17.60 11.85 -2.27
CA THR A 225 -18.59 11.29 -3.20
C THR A 225 -18.57 9.77 -3.10
N PRO A 226 -19.63 9.06 -3.52
CA PRO A 226 -19.61 7.59 -3.55
C PRO A 226 -18.43 7.01 -4.36
N ALA A 227 -18.03 7.67 -5.45
CA ALA A 227 -16.87 7.23 -6.22
C ALA A 227 -15.57 7.31 -5.41
N LEU A 228 -15.38 8.38 -4.62
CA LEU A 228 -14.23 8.51 -3.74
C LEU A 228 -14.26 7.43 -2.64
N GLU A 229 -15.42 7.18 -2.04
CA GLU A 229 -15.58 6.13 -1.01
C GLU A 229 -15.21 4.75 -1.57
N HIS A 230 -15.67 4.41 -2.78
CA HIS A 230 -15.32 3.14 -3.44
C HIS A 230 -13.80 3.02 -3.70
N ILE A 231 -13.14 4.09 -4.13
CA ILE A 231 -11.69 4.04 -4.39
C ILE A 231 -10.88 4.00 -3.09
N VAL A 232 -11.32 4.68 -2.04
CA VAL A 232 -10.68 4.57 -0.72
C VAL A 232 -10.80 3.14 -0.18
N GLU A 233 -11.97 2.51 -0.32
CA GLU A 233 -12.16 1.09 0.03
C GLU A 233 -11.28 0.17 -0.83
N ALA A 234 -11.21 0.41 -2.14
CA ALA A 234 -10.37 -0.37 -3.04
C ALA A 234 -8.90 -0.30 -2.67
N ASN A 235 -8.36 0.92 -2.48
CA ASN A 235 -6.96 1.13 -2.14
C ASN A 235 -6.57 0.55 -0.78
N ILE A 236 -7.46 0.60 0.22
CA ILE A 236 -7.12 0.25 1.60
C ILE A 236 -7.57 -1.17 1.96
N LEU A 237 -8.83 -1.50 1.70
CA LEU A 237 -9.41 -2.78 2.15
C LEU A 237 -9.25 -3.87 1.09
N LEU A 238 -9.76 -3.64 -0.13
CA LEU A 238 -9.80 -4.69 -1.14
C LEU A 238 -8.39 -5.08 -1.59
N SER A 239 -7.51 -4.09 -1.82
CA SER A 239 -6.11 -4.32 -2.12
C SER A 239 -5.37 -4.92 -0.92
N GLY A 240 -5.55 -4.35 0.29
CA GLY A 240 -4.85 -4.80 1.49
C GLY A 240 -5.12 -6.26 1.84
N ILE A 241 -6.37 -6.72 1.72
CA ILE A 241 -6.71 -8.13 1.91
C ILE A 241 -6.29 -8.95 0.68
N GLY A 242 -6.47 -8.38 -0.51
CA GLY A 242 -6.18 -9.04 -1.79
C GLY A 242 -4.72 -9.46 -1.90
N PHE A 243 -3.77 -8.52 -1.72
CA PHE A 243 -2.36 -8.86 -1.85
C PHE A 243 -1.89 -9.82 -0.75
N GLU A 244 -2.29 -9.56 0.51
CA GLU A 244 -1.82 -10.37 1.63
C GLU A 244 -2.37 -11.80 1.58
N SER A 245 -3.65 -11.95 1.19
CA SER A 245 -4.34 -13.25 1.15
C SER A 245 -4.28 -13.96 -0.19
N ALA A 246 -3.79 -13.32 -1.26
CA ALA A 246 -3.69 -13.95 -2.57
C ALA A 246 -2.28 -13.87 -3.19
N GLY A 247 -1.40 -13.00 -2.71
CA GLY A 247 0.03 -13.00 -3.03
C GLY A 247 0.48 -11.89 -3.97
N LEU A 248 1.80 -11.75 -4.08
CA LEU A 248 2.52 -10.80 -4.93
C LEU A 248 3.27 -11.53 -6.05
N ALA A 249 3.62 -10.81 -7.13
CA ALA A 249 4.34 -11.36 -8.28
C ALA A 249 5.23 -10.33 -8.98
N SER A 250 5.03 -10.08 -10.29
CA SER A 250 5.93 -9.27 -11.11
C SER A 250 5.91 -7.78 -10.81
N ALA A 251 4.73 -7.19 -10.55
CA ALA A 251 4.62 -5.74 -10.40
C ALA A 251 5.44 -5.22 -9.22
N HIS A 252 5.32 -5.85 -8.05
CA HIS A 252 6.09 -5.51 -6.86
C HIS A 252 7.59 -5.85 -7.01
N SER A 253 7.93 -6.94 -7.69
CA SER A 253 9.33 -7.26 -7.95
C SER A 253 9.99 -6.23 -8.87
N ILE A 254 9.31 -5.79 -9.93
CA ILE A 254 9.79 -4.72 -10.82
C ILE A 254 9.92 -3.41 -10.04
N HIS A 255 8.93 -3.05 -9.21
CA HIS A 255 9.05 -1.92 -8.29
C HIS A 255 10.30 -2.04 -7.42
N ASN A 256 10.55 -3.20 -6.78
CA ASN A 256 11.72 -3.43 -5.94
C ASN A 256 13.03 -3.26 -6.74
N GLY A 257 13.05 -3.72 -7.98
CA GLY A 257 14.15 -3.49 -8.91
C GLY A 257 14.39 -2.01 -9.18
N LEU A 258 13.33 -1.28 -9.53
CA LEU A 258 13.38 0.16 -9.83
C LEU A 258 13.89 0.99 -8.66
N THR A 259 13.66 0.58 -7.41
CA THR A 259 14.20 1.28 -6.22
C THR A 259 15.74 1.29 -6.15
N ALA A 260 16.44 0.49 -6.97
CA ALA A 260 17.90 0.56 -7.09
C ALA A 260 18.38 1.79 -7.89
N LEU A 261 17.47 2.45 -8.61
CA LEU A 261 17.77 3.60 -9.44
C LEU A 261 17.42 4.89 -8.67
N PRO A 262 18.41 5.74 -8.30
CA PRO A 262 18.19 6.94 -7.50
C PRO A 262 17.16 7.90 -8.10
N GLU A 263 17.06 7.96 -9.41
CA GLU A 263 16.13 8.82 -10.15
C GLU A 263 14.68 8.53 -9.79
N THR A 264 14.37 7.30 -9.36
CA THR A 264 13.01 6.88 -9.00
C THR A 264 12.61 7.22 -7.55
N HIS A 265 13.53 7.71 -6.73
CA HIS A 265 13.28 7.94 -5.30
C HIS A 265 12.27 9.08 -5.03
N ALA A 266 12.09 10.01 -5.98
CA ALA A 266 11.08 11.08 -5.90
C ALA A 266 9.64 10.60 -6.16
N PHE A 267 9.47 9.35 -6.59
CA PHE A 267 8.17 8.78 -6.95
C PHE A 267 7.64 7.87 -5.86
N TYR A 268 6.33 7.93 -5.65
CA TYR A 268 5.68 7.09 -4.65
C TYR A 268 5.69 5.61 -5.02
N HIS A 269 5.50 4.76 -4.01
CA HIS A 269 5.45 3.32 -4.17
C HIS A 269 4.50 2.90 -5.29
N GLY A 270 3.23 3.27 -5.20
CA GLY A 270 2.21 2.87 -6.17
C GLY A 270 2.40 3.46 -7.57
N GLU A 271 3.10 4.59 -7.73
CA GLU A 271 3.47 5.10 -9.05
C GLU A 271 4.43 4.14 -9.76
N LYS A 272 5.41 3.62 -9.04
CA LYS A 272 6.36 2.62 -9.58
C LYS A 272 5.72 1.24 -9.74
N VAL A 273 4.82 0.85 -8.83
CA VAL A 273 4.06 -0.40 -8.94
C VAL A 273 3.16 -0.37 -10.18
N ALA A 274 2.50 0.76 -10.48
CA ALA A 274 1.68 0.91 -11.68
C ALA A 274 2.49 0.66 -12.97
N PHE A 275 3.71 1.22 -13.08
CA PHE A 275 4.59 0.90 -14.19
C PHE A 275 5.01 -0.58 -14.18
N GLY A 276 5.23 -1.14 -12.99
CA GLY A 276 5.47 -2.58 -12.80
C GLY A 276 4.34 -3.45 -13.33
N VAL A 277 3.08 -3.03 -13.15
CA VAL A 277 1.90 -3.71 -13.74
C VAL A 277 1.97 -3.70 -15.27
N LEU A 278 2.22 -2.54 -15.87
CA LEU A 278 2.31 -2.41 -17.33
C LEU A 278 3.41 -3.30 -17.91
N ALA A 279 4.57 -3.35 -17.26
CA ALA A 279 5.66 -4.25 -17.64
C ALA A 279 5.30 -5.73 -17.40
N GLY A 280 4.62 -6.04 -16.30
CA GLY A 280 4.13 -7.38 -15.98
C GLY A 280 3.16 -7.92 -17.04
N LEU A 281 2.27 -7.06 -17.56
CA LEU A 281 1.35 -7.44 -18.65
C LEU A 281 2.11 -7.82 -19.94
N GLN A 282 3.21 -7.15 -20.25
CA GLN A 282 4.07 -7.52 -21.39
C GLN A 282 4.86 -8.81 -21.11
N LEU A 283 5.29 -9.01 -19.87
CA LEU A 283 6.05 -10.18 -19.44
C LEU A 283 5.23 -11.47 -19.52
N THR A 284 3.93 -11.38 -19.22
CA THR A 284 3.01 -12.52 -19.07
C THR A 284 2.13 -12.77 -20.28
N ASP A 285 2.32 -12.03 -21.37
CA ASP A 285 1.51 -12.12 -22.60
C ASP A 285 0.01 -11.91 -22.31
N ALA A 286 -0.30 -10.84 -21.58
CA ALA A 286 -1.67 -10.52 -21.21
C ALA A 286 -2.52 -10.19 -22.46
N PRO A 287 -3.85 -10.46 -22.45
CA PRO A 287 -4.74 -10.11 -23.55
C PRO A 287 -4.62 -8.63 -23.93
N VAL A 288 -4.61 -8.36 -25.23
CA VAL A 288 -4.43 -6.99 -25.77
C VAL A 288 -5.49 -6.03 -25.23
N GLU A 289 -6.73 -6.48 -25.12
CA GLU A 289 -7.85 -5.71 -24.59
C GLU A 289 -7.65 -5.36 -23.11
N GLU A 290 -7.14 -6.29 -22.31
CA GLU A 290 -6.84 -6.06 -20.89
C GLU A 290 -5.68 -5.08 -20.74
N SER A 291 -4.60 -5.29 -21.50
CA SER A 291 -3.46 -4.36 -21.52
C SER A 291 -3.91 -2.95 -21.94
N ALA A 292 -4.71 -2.82 -22.98
CA ALA A 292 -5.24 -1.53 -23.43
C ALA A 292 -6.12 -0.84 -22.38
N ALA A 293 -6.96 -1.58 -21.66
CA ALA A 293 -7.80 -1.05 -20.59
C ALA A 293 -6.96 -0.52 -19.42
N VAL A 294 -5.90 -1.24 -19.05
CA VAL A 294 -5.00 -0.84 -17.96
C VAL A 294 -4.20 0.41 -18.34
N PHE A 295 -3.64 0.49 -19.55
CA PHE A 295 -2.99 1.70 -20.03
C PHE A 295 -3.95 2.90 -20.01
N SER A 296 -5.19 2.75 -20.55
CA SER A 296 -6.18 3.82 -20.54
C SER A 296 -6.53 4.27 -19.13
N PHE A 297 -6.69 3.35 -18.19
CA PHE A 297 -6.91 3.68 -16.80
C PHE A 297 -5.75 4.50 -16.22
N CYS A 298 -4.51 4.08 -16.44
CA CYS A 298 -3.33 4.81 -15.96
C CYS A 298 -3.27 6.24 -16.54
N GLU A 299 -3.54 6.39 -17.83
CA GLU A 299 -3.62 7.69 -18.52
C GLU A 299 -4.70 8.59 -17.91
N ASP A 300 -5.91 8.07 -17.71
CA ASP A 300 -7.07 8.81 -17.19
C ASP A 300 -6.82 9.32 -15.74
N VAL A 301 -6.25 8.47 -14.90
CA VAL A 301 -5.99 8.87 -13.51
C VAL A 301 -4.65 9.59 -13.33
N GLY A 302 -3.75 9.53 -14.31
CA GLY A 302 -2.44 10.19 -14.30
C GLY A 302 -1.36 9.37 -13.59
N LEU A 303 -1.45 8.04 -13.67
CA LEU A 303 -0.39 7.13 -13.29
C LEU A 303 0.68 7.04 -14.39
N PRO A 304 1.94 6.71 -14.04
CA PRO A 304 3.02 6.53 -15.00
C PRO A 304 2.70 5.46 -16.05
N THR A 305 2.96 5.79 -17.31
CA THR A 305 2.82 4.86 -18.44
C THR A 305 4.12 4.69 -19.23
N THR A 306 5.14 5.49 -18.89
CA THR A 306 6.46 5.42 -19.50
C THR A 306 7.56 5.47 -18.44
N LEU A 307 8.78 5.08 -18.80
CA LEU A 307 9.97 5.23 -17.95
C LEU A 307 10.23 6.70 -17.60
N ALA A 308 9.99 7.62 -18.53
CA ALA A 308 10.12 9.05 -18.30
C ALA A 308 9.21 9.55 -17.15
N ASP A 309 8.03 8.98 -16.99
CA ASP A 309 7.08 9.36 -15.94
C ASP A 309 7.54 9.00 -14.53
N ILE A 310 8.56 8.16 -14.41
CA ILE A 310 9.19 7.77 -13.14
C ILE A 310 10.65 8.24 -13.06
N GLY A 311 11.02 9.27 -13.87
CA GLY A 311 12.33 9.93 -13.84
C GLY A 311 13.42 9.19 -14.61
N LEU A 312 13.08 8.25 -15.47
CA LEU A 312 14.02 7.38 -16.18
C LEU A 312 14.11 7.69 -17.70
N GLU A 313 13.82 8.92 -18.13
CA GLU A 313 13.88 9.33 -19.54
C GLU A 313 15.27 9.15 -20.18
N ASN A 314 16.32 9.28 -19.39
CA ASN A 314 17.72 9.18 -19.87
C ASN A 314 18.44 7.96 -19.29
N VAL A 315 17.71 6.97 -18.76
CA VAL A 315 18.30 5.80 -18.13
C VAL A 315 19.02 4.91 -19.16
N SER A 316 20.21 4.43 -18.82
CA SER A 316 20.93 3.50 -19.69
C SER A 316 20.30 2.09 -19.64
N ARG A 317 20.42 1.35 -20.75
CA ARG A 317 20.00 -0.06 -20.78
C ARG A 317 20.72 -0.89 -19.70
N GLU A 318 21.97 -0.56 -19.38
CA GLU A 318 22.74 -1.22 -18.33
C GLU A 318 22.12 -0.97 -16.94
N SER A 319 21.70 0.25 -16.65
CA SER A 319 21.02 0.58 -15.38
C SER A 319 19.69 -0.14 -15.27
N LEU A 320 18.89 -0.19 -16.33
CA LEU A 320 17.65 -0.95 -16.36
C LEU A 320 17.91 -2.46 -16.20
N MET A 321 18.99 -2.99 -16.74
CA MET A 321 19.38 -4.40 -16.52
C MET A 321 19.64 -4.66 -15.02
N LYS A 322 20.35 -3.76 -14.31
CA LYS A 322 20.55 -3.90 -12.86
C LYS A 322 19.24 -3.90 -12.08
N ALA A 323 18.27 -3.09 -12.50
CA ALA A 323 16.93 -3.13 -11.91
C ALA A 323 16.21 -4.46 -12.18
N ALA A 324 16.31 -4.98 -13.42
CA ALA A 324 15.74 -6.27 -13.79
C ALA A 324 16.42 -7.44 -13.05
N GLU A 325 17.73 -7.42 -12.87
CA GLU A 325 18.47 -8.39 -12.07
C GLU A 325 18.01 -8.39 -10.61
N LYS A 326 17.85 -7.19 -10.02
CA LYS A 326 17.33 -7.05 -8.65
C LYS A 326 15.87 -7.52 -8.55
N ALA A 327 15.03 -7.26 -9.54
CA ALA A 327 13.67 -7.77 -9.60
C ALA A 327 13.61 -9.31 -9.67
N CYS A 328 14.64 -9.93 -10.26
CA CYS A 328 14.77 -11.40 -10.38
C CYS A 328 15.62 -12.03 -9.27
N ALA A 329 16.05 -11.27 -8.26
CA ALA A 329 16.87 -11.82 -7.18
C ALA A 329 16.14 -12.97 -6.43
N PRO A 330 16.88 -13.91 -5.82
CA PRO A 330 16.27 -14.96 -5.01
C PRO A 330 15.33 -14.39 -3.94
N GLY A 331 14.14 -14.97 -3.80
CA GLY A 331 13.13 -14.54 -2.83
C GLY A 331 12.21 -13.42 -3.33
N GLN A 332 12.44 -12.86 -4.52
CA GLN A 332 11.50 -11.91 -5.11
C GLN A 332 10.23 -12.62 -5.64
N PRO A 333 9.04 -12.03 -5.46
CA PRO A 333 7.78 -12.66 -5.86
C PRO A 333 7.59 -12.79 -7.38
N ILE A 334 8.45 -12.23 -8.21
CA ILE A 334 8.39 -12.41 -9.67
C ILE A 334 8.45 -13.88 -10.10
N HIS A 335 9.04 -14.73 -9.25
CA HIS A 335 9.10 -16.17 -9.45
C HIS A 335 7.75 -16.88 -9.25
N HIS A 336 6.72 -16.14 -8.85
CA HIS A 336 5.33 -16.59 -8.84
C HIS A 336 4.66 -16.45 -10.23
N GLU A 337 5.30 -15.80 -11.20
CA GLU A 337 4.81 -15.79 -12.57
C GLU A 337 5.00 -17.16 -13.24
N ALA A 338 4.14 -17.44 -14.20
CA ALA A 338 4.22 -18.70 -14.96
C ALA A 338 5.44 -18.72 -15.89
N GLY A 339 6.11 -19.86 -15.94
CA GLY A 339 7.24 -20.07 -16.84
C GLY A 339 8.59 -19.61 -16.28
N ARG A 340 9.61 -19.56 -17.14
CA ARG A 340 10.95 -19.13 -16.75
C ARG A 340 11.08 -17.61 -16.90
N ILE A 341 11.20 -16.92 -15.79
CA ILE A 341 11.47 -15.48 -15.77
C ILE A 341 12.98 -15.25 -15.64
N THR A 342 13.53 -14.38 -16.49
CA THR A 342 14.93 -13.95 -16.46
C THR A 342 15.01 -12.43 -16.49
N ALA A 343 16.15 -11.88 -16.06
CA ALA A 343 16.38 -10.43 -16.06
C ALA A 343 16.24 -9.82 -17.46
N GLU A 344 16.71 -10.54 -18.51
CA GLU A 344 16.56 -10.09 -19.90
C GLU A 344 15.08 -9.95 -20.29
N ARG A 345 14.25 -10.95 -19.96
CA ARG A 345 12.80 -10.88 -20.23
C ARG A 345 12.13 -9.73 -19.48
N VAL A 346 12.52 -9.48 -18.23
CA VAL A 346 12.00 -8.36 -17.44
C VAL A 346 12.43 -7.03 -18.04
N LEU A 347 13.70 -6.89 -18.46
CA LEU A 347 14.18 -5.71 -19.15
C LEU A 347 13.40 -5.47 -20.45
N ASP A 348 13.24 -6.50 -21.28
CA ASP A 348 12.51 -6.37 -22.55
C ASP A 348 11.03 -6.01 -22.29
N ALA A 349 10.41 -6.54 -21.24
CA ALA A 349 9.05 -6.19 -20.84
C ALA A 349 8.93 -4.72 -20.37
N MET A 350 9.88 -4.21 -19.60
CA MET A 350 9.92 -2.78 -19.22
C MET A 350 10.07 -1.87 -20.44
N LEU A 351 10.96 -2.23 -21.39
CA LEU A 351 11.16 -1.47 -22.63
C LEU A 351 9.93 -1.52 -23.55
N ALA A 352 9.24 -2.68 -23.62
CA ALA A 352 8.00 -2.82 -24.38
C ALA A 352 6.86 -1.98 -23.79
N ALA A 353 6.71 -1.98 -22.47
CA ALA A 353 5.71 -1.15 -21.78
C ALA A 353 5.99 0.34 -22.00
N ASP A 354 7.24 0.77 -21.91
CA ASP A 354 7.64 2.15 -22.18
C ASP A 354 7.32 2.56 -23.64
N ALA A 355 7.71 1.74 -24.61
CA ALA A 355 7.44 2.00 -26.02
C ALA A 355 5.93 2.07 -26.33
N LEU A 356 5.12 1.20 -25.73
CA LEU A 356 3.65 1.24 -25.84
C LEU A 356 3.09 2.52 -25.22
N GLY A 357 3.55 2.92 -24.04
CA GLY A 357 3.13 4.16 -23.40
C GLY A 357 3.43 5.39 -24.26
N GLN A 358 4.64 5.44 -24.82
CA GLN A 358 5.04 6.52 -25.76
C GLN A 358 4.17 6.55 -27.03
N ALA A 359 3.93 5.38 -27.65
CA ALA A 359 3.10 5.28 -28.85
C ALA A 359 1.64 5.72 -28.63
N ARG A 360 1.10 5.53 -27.44
CA ARG A 360 -0.24 5.96 -27.04
C ARG A 360 -0.34 7.47 -26.87
N ARG A 361 0.72 8.15 -26.42
CA ARG A 361 0.77 9.63 -26.27
C ARG A 361 0.86 10.37 -27.61
N GLY A 362 1.36 9.72 -28.63
CA GLY A 362 1.48 10.28 -29.97
C GLY A 362 0.17 10.22 -30.81
N ARG A 363 -0.88 9.63 -30.21
CA ARG A 363 -2.23 9.54 -30.83
C ARG A 363 -3.16 10.59 -30.24
#